data_3a06ac3ec0e1c2328f10358dfd90087a
#
_entry.id   3a06ac3ec0e1c2328f10358dfd90087a
#
_cell.length_a   1.000
_cell.length_b   1.000
_cell.length_c   1.000
_cell.angle_alpha   90.00
_cell.angle_beta   90.00
_cell.angle_gamma   90.00
#
_symmetry.space_group_name_H-M   'P 1'
#
loop_
_entity.id
_entity.type
_entity.pdbx_description
1 polymer ?
#
loop_
_entity_poly.entity_id
_entity_poly.type
_entity_poly.pdbx_seq_one_letter_code
_entity_poly.pdbx_strand_id
1 'polypeptide(L)'
;MGSVVTASADRRAAARAVPPSGWEAEVRDRVVAGDDQALREVYDQYASFVYGIAVRVIGDARAAEDVSQDVFVSFWERPGAFDPARGSLRTWLGTLTHRRAVDHVRREEARRRRAEREAGRAVAAPDVEEMATALVAAERVRAALDVLPEEQRLAVQLAYFGGRTYRQVAETLGIPEGTAKSRMRLALRRIADALEAEGGEW
;
A
#
# COMPACT_ATOMS: atom_id res chain seq x y z
N MET A 1 -35.54 7.69 13.45
CA MET A 1 -34.09 7.99 13.33
C MET A 1 -33.22 6.72 13.46
N GLY A 2 -33.64 5.56 12.95
CA GLY A 2 -32.94 4.26 13.12
C GLY A 2 -32.33 3.67 11.84
N SER A 3 -32.52 4.28 10.66
CA SER A 3 -32.21 3.60 9.38
C SER A 3 -30.81 3.88 8.80
N VAL A 4 -30.07 4.87 9.30
CA VAL A 4 -28.76 5.27 8.73
C VAL A 4 -27.60 4.49 9.39
N VAL A 5 -27.75 4.07 10.63
CA VAL A 5 -26.71 3.36 11.38
C VAL A 5 -26.58 1.90 10.94
N THR A 6 -27.69 1.24 10.60
CA THR A 6 -27.70 -0.15 10.10
C THR A 6 -27.06 -0.29 8.72
N ALA A 7 -27.27 0.67 7.82
CA ALA A 7 -26.68 0.66 6.47
C ALA A 7 -25.13 0.88 6.47
N SER A 8 -24.59 1.50 7.52
CA SER A 8 -23.14 1.69 7.67
C SER A 8 -22.43 0.44 8.23
N ALA A 9 -23.10 -0.29 9.13
CA ALA A 9 -22.58 -1.54 9.69
C ALA A 9 -22.60 -2.69 8.66
N ASP A 10 -23.66 -2.78 7.85
CA ASP A 10 -23.76 -3.75 6.76
C ASP A 10 -22.73 -3.52 5.66
N ARG A 11 -22.44 -2.26 5.32
CA ARG A 11 -21.37 -1.91 4.36
C ARG A 11 -19.98 -2.26 4.88
N ARG A 12 -19.72 -2.12 6.19
CA ARG A 12 -18.45 -2.53 6.80
C ARG A 12 -18.28 -4.04 6.87
N ALA A 13 -19.36 -4.79 7.04
CA ALA A 13 -19.35 -6.25 7.02
C ALA A 13 -19.15 -6.80 5.61
N ALA A 14 -19.81 -6.23 4.60
CA ALA A 14 -19.63 -6.58 3.18
C ALA A 14 -18.18 -6.33 2.70
N ALA A 15 -17.54 -5.24 3.14
CA ALA A 15 -16.14 -4.90 2.80
C ALA A 15 -15.10 -5.87 3.41
N ARG A 16 -15.50 -6.79 4.31
CA ARG A 16 -14.64 -7.83 4.90
C ARG A 16 -14.82 -9.21 4.26
N ALA A 17 -15.83 -9.41 3.45
CA ALA A 17 -16.06 -10.67 2.77
C ALA A 17 -15.03 -10.88 1.66
N VAL A 18 -14.45 -12.09 1.61
CA VAL A 18 -13.59 -12.48 0.49
C VAL A 18 -14.47 -12.55 -0.77
N PRO A 19 -14.13 -11.80 -1.84
CA PRO A 19 -14.92 -11.86 -3.06
C PRO A 19 -15.02 -13.28 -3.60
N PRO A 20 -16.13 -13.64 -4.27
CA PRO A 20 -16.27 -14.95 -4.88
C PRO A 20 -15.20 -15.19 -5.94
N SER A 21 -14.87 -16.47 -6.16
CA SER A 21 -13.87 -16.86 -7.16
C SER A 21 -14.27 -16.34 -8.55
N GLY A 22 -13.34 -15.66 -9.22
CA GLY A 22 -13.57 -15.07 -10.54
C GLY A 22 -14.12 -13.64 -10.54
N TRP A 23 -14.63 -13.12 -9.41
CA TRP A 23 -15.16 -11.75 -9.31
C TRP A 23 -14.16 -10.68 -9.75
N GLU A 24 -12.89 -10.83 -9.41
CA GLU A 24 -11.84 -9.84 -9.74
C GLU A 24 -11.63 -9.71 -11.27
N ALA A 25 -11.74 -10.82 -12.00
CA ALA A 25 -11.66 -10.81 -13.46
C ALA A 25 -12.93 -10.19 -14.07
N GLU A 26 -14.10 -10.59 -13.57
CA GLU A 26 -15.39 -10.08 -14.02
C GLU A 26 -15.51 -8.57 -13.79
N VAL A 27 -15.20 -8.09 -12.58
CA VAL A 27 -15.29 -6.66 -12.26
C VAL A 27 -14.31 -5.84 -13.10
N ARG A 28 -13.09 -6.35 -13.35
CA ARG A 28 -12.13 -5.69 -14.25
C ARG A 28 -12.70 -5.57 -15.67
N ASP A 29 -13.29 -6.63 -16.21
CA ASP A 29 -13.84 -6.62 -17.58
C ASP A 29 -15.03 -5.66 -17.69
N ARG A 30 -15.86 -5.57 -16.67
CA ARG A 30 -16.94 -4.58 -16.58
C ARG A 30 -16.38 -3.14 -16.51
N VAL A 31 -15.31 -2.89 -15.75
CA VAL A 31 -14.65 -1.58 -15.73
C VAL A 31 -14.04 -1.26 -17.10
N VAL A 32 -13.44 -2.23 -17.80
CA VAL A 32 -12.96 -2.06 -19.19
C VAL A 32 -14.11 -1.67 -20.13
N ALA A 33 -15.32 -2.21 -19.90
CA ALA A 33 -16.51 -1.87 -20.67
C ALA A 33 -17.15 -0.51 -20.28
N GLY A 34 -16.58 0.20 -19.29
CA GLY A 34 -17.07 1.51 -18.84
C GLY A 34 -18.23 1.43 -17.83
N ASP A 35 -18.39 0.31 -17.12
CA ASP A 35 -19.41 0.15 -16.08
C ASP A 35 -19.00 0.85 -14.77
N ASP A 36 -19.57 2.03 -14.52
CA ASP A 36 -19.35 2.81 -13.30
C ASP A 36 -19.75 2.04 -12.03
N GLN A 37 -20.71 1.13 -12.12
CA GLN A 37 -21.16 0.34 -10.98
C GLN A 37 -20.07 -0.66 -10.56
N ALA A 38 -19.35 -1.24 -11.52
CA ALA A 38 -18.21 -2.11 -11.24
C ALA A 38 -17.09 -1.37 -10.48
N LEU A 39 -16.81 -0.12 -10.83
CA LEU A 39 -15.86 0.70 -10.08
C LEU A 39 -16.34 0.97 -8.64
N ARG A 40 -17.63 1.23 -8.44
CA ARG A 40 -18.20 1.40 -7.10
C ARG A 40 -18.05 0.15 -6.25
N GLU A 41 -18.29 -1.02 -6.81
CA GLU A 41 -18.10 -2.30 -6.13
C GLU A 41 -16.65 -2.49 -5.66
N VAL A 42 -15.67 -2.16 -6.51
CA VAL A 42 -14.25 -2.19 -6.16
C VAL A 42 -13.92 -1.17 -5.07
N TYR A 43 -14.47 0.02 -5.17
CA TYR A 43 -14.28 1.06 -4.16
C TYR A 43 -14.85 0.62 -2.80
N ASP A 44 -16.11 0.17 -2.75
CA ASP A 44 -16.76 -0.28 -1.51
C ASP A 44 -15.98 -1.44 -0.86
N GLN A 45 -15.44 -2.34 -1.67
CA GLN A 45 -14.67 -3.49 -1.20
C GLN A 45 -13.30 -3.11 -0.65
N TYR A 46 -12.60 -2.13 -1.26
CA TYR A 46 -11.19 -1.90 -1.00
C TYR A 46 -10.84 -0.51 -0.47
N ALA A 47 -11.79 0.44 -0.36
CA ALA A 47 -11.48 1.81 0.06
C ALA A 47 -10.79 1.87 1.43
N SER A 48 -11.32 1.16 2.43
CA SER A 48 -10.72 1.12 3.77
C SER A 48 -9.33 0.51 3.78
N PHE A 49 -9.08 -0.50 2.95
CA PHE A 49 -7.77 -1.14 2.80
C PHE A 49 -6.76 -0.20 2.14
N VAL A 50 -7.14 0.44 1.03
CA VAL A 50 -6.30 1.40 0.30
C VAL A 50 -5.98 2.60 1.19
N TYR A 51 -6.98 3.19 1.83
CA TYR A 51 -6.79 4.31 2.76
C TYR A 51 -5.90 3.92 3.95
N GLY A 52 -6.10 2.74 4.53
CA GLY A 52 -5.28 2.26 5.63
C GLY A 52 -3.80 2.11 5.29
N ILE A 53 -3.46 1.73 4.04
CA ILE A 53 -2.07 1.73 3.57
C ILE A 53 -1.57 3.16 3.39
N ALA A 54 -2.33 4.02 2.73
CA ALA A 54 -1.94 5.39 2.44
C ALA A 54 -1.64 6.18 3.72
N VAL A 55 -2.54 6.14 4.71
CA VAL A 55 -2.37 6.89 5.97
C VAL A 55 -1.18 6.39 6.79
N ARG A 56 -0.92 5.07 6.80
CA ARG A 56 0.26 4.51 7.51
C ARG A 56 1.59 4.96 6.90
N VAL A 57 1.64 5.17 5.60
CA VAL A 57 2.87 5.55 4.90
C VAL A 57 3.07 7.06 4.92
N ILE A 58 2.00 7.84 4.77
CA ILE A 58 2.05 9.30 4.61
C ILE A 58 2.01 10.00 5.97
N GLY A 59 1.23 9.49 6.94
CA GLY A 59 1.01 10.12 8.24
C GLY A 59 0.00 11.27 8.23
N ASP A 60 -0.39 11.79 7.07
CA ASP A 60 -1.36 12.87 6.91
C ASP A 60 -2.66 12.35 6.29
N ALA A 61 -3.80 12.57 6.97
CA ALA A 61 -5.11 12.05 6.58
C ALA A 61 -5.57 12.60 5.23
N ARG A 62 -5.36 13.90 4.98
CA ARG A 62 -5.81 14.57 3.76
C ARG A 62 -5.02 14.09 2.56
N ALA A 63 -3.69 14.03 2.68
CA ALA A 63 -2.83 13.51 1.63
C ALA A 63 -3.09 12.01 1.37
N ALA A 64 -3.45 11.25 2.41
CA ALA A 64 -3.84 9.85 2.26
C ALA A 64 -5.16 9.68 1.49
N GLU A 65 -6.14 10.56 1.69
CA GLU A 65 -7.37 10.60 0.90
C GLU A 65 -7.08 10.89 -0.57
N ASP A 66 -6.27 11.91 -0.86
CA ASP A 66 -5.88 12.27 -2.23
C ASP A 66 -5.18 11.10 -2.94
N VAL A 67 -4.21 10.46 -2.28
CA VAL A 67 -3.52 9.29 -2.83
C VAL A 67 -4.48 8.11 -3.03
N SER A 68 -5.44 7.91 -2.12
CA SER A 68 -6.43 6.84 -2.24
C SER A 68 -7.34 7.06 -3.45
N GLN A 69 -7.83 8.28 -3.66
CA GLN A 69 -8.63 8.64 -4.84
C GLN A 69 -7.82 8.40 -6.12
N ASP A 70 -6.58 8.85 -6.18
CA ASP A 70 -5.68 8.64 -7.31
C ASP A 70 -5.51 7.16 -7.68
N VAL A 71 -5.49 6.25 -6.69
CA VAL A 71 -5.40 4.80 -6.92
C VAL A 71 -6.63 4.29 -7.67
N PHE A 72 -7.84 4.66 -7.23
CA PHE A 72 -9.08 4.22 -7.90
C PHE A 72 -9.26 4.88 -9.26
N VAL A 73 -8.89 6.15 -9.41
CA VAL A 73 -8.86 6.83 -10.72
C VAL A 73 -7.91 6.11 -11.68
N SER A 74 -6.73 5.70 -11.22
CA SER A 74 -5.79 4.94 -12.05
C SER A 74 -6.30 3.57 -12.46
N PHE A 75 -7.06 2.90 -11.59
CA PHE A 75 -7.72 1.64 -11.94
C PHE A 75 -8.80 1.87 -12.99
N TRP A 76 -9.60 2.92 -12.85
CA TRP A 76 -10.61 3.31 -13.82
C TRP A 76 -10.02 3.66 -15.20
N GLU A 77 -8.99 4.49 -15.22
CA GLU A 77 -8.36 4.92 -16.47
C GLU A 77 -7.61 3.79 -17.20
N ARG A 78 -7.07 2.84 -16.46
CA ARG A 78 -6.23 1.75 -16.99
C ARG A 78 -6.54 0.40 -16.33
N PRO A 79 -7.77 -0.10 -16.43
CA PRO A 79 -8.17 -1.36 -15.79
C PRO A 79 -7.38 -2.56 -16.31
N GLY A 80 -6.94 -2.52 -17.57
CA GLY A 80 -6.07 -3.53 -18.17
C GLY A 80 -4.65 -3.61 -17.58
N ALA A 81 -4.24 -2.66 -16.73
CA ALA A 81 -2.99 -2.76 -15.99
C ALA A 81 -3.05 -3.82 -14.87
N PHE A 82 -4.23 -4.19 -14.42
CA PHE A 82 -4.46 -5.33 -13.54
C PHE A 82 -4.67 -6.60 -14.36
N ASP A 83 -3.87 -7.63 -14.07
CA ASP A 83 -3.95 -8.96 -14.68
C ASP A 83 -4.34 -9.99 -13.60
N PRO A 84 -5.58 -10.50 -13.61
CA PRO A 84 -6.05 -11.48 -12.62
C PRO A 84 -5.26 -12.80 -12.62
N ALA A 85 -4.61 -13.15 -13.74
CA ALA A 85 -3.76 -14.34 -13.80
C ALA A 85 -2.43 -14.17 -13.02
N ARG A 86 -2.06 -12.94 -12.69
CA ARG A 86 -0.79 -12.61 -12.01
C ARG A 86 -0.95 -12.36 -10.51
N GLY A 87 -2.17 -12.26 -10.01
CA GLY A 87 -2.45 -12.05 -8.59
C GLY A 87 -3.78 -11.39 -8.32
N SER A 88 -4.13 -11.23 -7.04
CA SER A 88 -5.39 -10.63 -6.63
C SER A 88 -5.42 -9.11 -6.85
N LEU A 89 -6.63 -8.58 -7.09
CA LEU A 89 -6.89 -7.14 -7.18
C LEU A 89 -6.48 -6.43 -5.87
N ARG A 90 -6.71 -7.06 -4.72
CA ARG A 90 -6.25 -6.56 -3.42
C ARG A 90 -4.74 -6.32 -3.41
N THR A 91 -3.95 -7.32 -3.84
CA THR A 91 -2.49 -7.21 -3.87
C THR A 91 -2.02 -6.13 -4.85
N TRP A 92 -2.69 -6.03 -6.00
CA TRP A 92 -2.37 -5.02 -7.01
C TRP A 92 -2.66 -3.60 -6.50
N LEU A 93 -3.86 -3.37 -5.93
CA LEU A 93 -4.23 -2.08 -5.33
C LEU A 93 -3.30 -1.72 -4.17
N GLY A 94 -2.98 -2.66 -3.29
CA GLY A 94 -2.05 -2.44 -2.17
C GLY A 94 -0.66 -2.01 -2.64
N THR A 95 -0.13 -2.67 -3.68
CA THR A 95 1.16 -2.32 -4.28
C THR A 95 1.14 -0.94 -4.92
N LEU A 96 0.06 -0.62 -5.66
CA LEU A 96 -0.11 0.69 -6.29
C LEU A 96 -0.22 1.80 -5.25
N THR A 97 -1.03 1.58 -4.21
CA THR A 97 -1.20 2.53 -3.10
C THR A 97 0.12 2.82 -2.40
N HIS A 98 0.84 1.77 -2.01
CA HIS A 98 2.13 1.92 -1.33
C HIS A 98 3.12 2.73 -2.17
N ARG A 99 3.25 2.40 -3.46
CA ARG A 99 4.15 3.16 -4.37
C ARG A 99 3.78 4.63 -4.45
N ARG A 100 2.49 4.95 -4.61
CA ARG A 100 2.03 6.34 -4.67
C ARG A 100 2.25 7.10 -3.37
N ALA A 101 2.01 6.44 -2.23
CA ALA A 101 2.26 6.99 -0.91
C ALA A 101 3.75 7.31 -0.69
N VAL A 102 4.64 6.37 -1.03
CA VAL A 102 6.10 6.59 -0.96
C VAL A 102 6.55 7.71 -1.90
N ASP A 103 6.01 7.76 -3.13
CA ASP A 103 6.33 8.82 -4.09
C ASP A 103 5.81 10.19 -3.59
N HIS A 104 4.67 10.22 -2.89
CA HIS A 104 4.14 11.42 -2.24
C HIS A 104 5.11 11.92 -1.15
N VAL A 105 5.47 11.06 -0.20
CA VAL A 105 6.41 11.41 0.90
C VAL A 105 7.73 11.94 0.35
N ARG A 106 8.30 11.28 -0.67
CA ARG A 106 9.55 11.73 -1.29
C ARG A 106 9.44 13.10 -1.94
N ARG A 107 8.33 13.39 -2.61
CA ARG A 107 8.07 14.71 -3.22
C ARG A 107 7.95 15.79 -2.15
N GLU A 108 7.24 15.51 -1.07
CA GLU A 108 7.09 16.44 0.06
C GLU A 108 8.45 16.72 0.74
N GLU A 109 9.22 15.68 1.02
CA GLU A 109 10.57 15.83 1.58
C GLU A 109 11.48 16.66 0.67
N ALA A 110 11.45 16.39 -0.65
CA ALA A 110 12.24 17.14 -1.61
C ALA A 110 11.80 18.61 -1.68
N ARG A 111 10.49 18.89 -1.60
CA ARG A 111 9.91 20.24 -1.55
C ARG A 111 10.33 20.97 -0.28
N ARG A 112 10.23 20.30 0.87
CA ARG A 112 10.65 20.84 2.16
C ARG A 112 12.14 21.20 2.16
N ARG A 113 13.01 20.30 1.71
CA ARG A 113 14.46 20.55 1.61
C ARG A 113 14.80 21.73 0.68
N ARG A 114 14.03 21.96 -0.39
CA ARG A 114 14.22 23.14 -1.26
C ARG A 114 13.81 24.41 -0.55
N ALA A 115 12.63 24.43 0.07
CA ALA A 115 12.14 25.58 0.83
C ALA A 115 13.08 25.95 2.00
N GLU A 116 13.64 24.96 2.70
CA GLU A 116 14.61 25.14 3.77
C GLU A 116 15.92 25.80 3.27
N ARG A 117 16.42 25.38 2.09
CA ARG A 117 17.60 25.96 1.46
C ARG A 117 17.36 27.41 1.04
N GLU A 118 16.17 27.72 0.51
CA GLU A 118 15.78 29.06 0.07
C GLU A 118 15.53 30.00 1.26
N ALA A 119 14.98 29.49 2.39
CA ALA A 119 14.62 30.28 3.55
C ALA A 119 15.77 30.48 4.56
N GLY A 120 16.90 29.77 4.44
CA GLY A 120 18.01 29.85 5.41
C GLY A 120 17.63 29.45 6.84
N ARG A 121 16.55 28.70 7.04
CA ARG A 121 15.99 28.38 8.35
C ARG A 121 16.34 26.95 8.78
N ALA A 122 16.72 26.83 10.06
CA ALA A 122 16.86 25.53 10.71
C ALA A 122 15.48 24.84 10.85
N VAL A 123 15.47 23.52 10.64
CA VAL A 123 14.30 22.64 10.75
C VAL A 123 13.69 22.74 12.14
N ALA A 124 12.40 22.98 12.25
CA ALA A 124 11.65 22.76 13.48
C ALA A 124 11.71 21.26 13.83
N ALA A 125 12.06 20.92 15.06
CA ALA A 125 12.06 19.54 15.54
C ALA A 125 10.63 18.99 15.52
N PRO A 126 10.42 17.74 15.10
CA PRO A 126 9.10 17.10 15.16
C PRO A 126 8.62 16.97 16.61
N ASP A 127 7.28 16.91 16.78
CA ASP A 127 6.64 16.77 18.09
C ASP A 127 7.07 15.45 18.76
N VAL A 128 7.37 15.51 20.07
CA VAL A 128 7.91 14.37 20.85
C VAL A 128 6.95 13.18 20.88
N GLU A 129 5.63 13.44 20.85
CA GLU A 129 4.59 12.41 20.88
C GLU A 129 4.46 11.68 19.53
N GLU A 130 4.62 12.43 18.42
CA GLU A 130 4.67 11.89 17.07
C GLU A 130 5.97 11.08 16.83
N MET A 131 7.09 11.51 17.43
CA MET A 131 8.35 10.76 17.43
C MET A 131 8.24 9.45 18.20
N ALA A 132 7.57 9.41 19.35
CA ALA A 132 7.45 8.20 20.15
C ALA A 132 6.62 7.12 19.45
N THR A 133 5.50 7.50 18.81
CA THR A 133 4.67 6.57 18.01
C THR A 133 5.41 6.10 16.76
N ALA A 134 6.17 6.96 16.11
CA ALA A 134 6.99 6.60 14.94
C ALA A 134 8.14 5.63 15.32
N LEU A 135 8.75 5.81 16.51
CA LEU A 135 9.80 4.92 17.00
C LEU A 135 9.28 3.50 17.27
N VAL A 136 8.12 3.37 17.93
CA VAL A 136 7.50 2.05 18.19
C VAL A 136 7.13 1.35 16.89
N ALA A 137 6.58 2.08 15.92
CA ALA A 137 6.28 1.54 14.60
C ALA A 137 7.56 1.12 13.85
N ALA A 138 8.62 1.92 13.93
CA ALA A 138 9.91 1.62 13.31
C ALA A 138 10.59 0.38 13.93
N GLU A 139 10.49 0.20 15.24
CA GLU A 139 11.01 -0.99 15.94
C GLU A 139 10.28 -2.26 15.50
N ARG A 140 8.94 -2.23 15.40
CA ARG A 140 8.16 -3.37 14.89
C ARG A 140 8.50 -3.71 13.44
N VAL A 141 8.67 -2.71 12.59
CA VAL A 141 9.10 -2.91 11.21
C VAL A 141 10.51 -3.49 11.16
N ARG A 142 11.42 -3.01 12.02
CA ARG A 142 12.79 -3.54 12.10
C ARG A 142 12.77 -5.00 12.53
N ALA A 143 12.05 -5.34 13.61
CA ALA A 143 11.91 -6.70 14.08
C ALA A 143 11.34 -7.64 12.99
N ALA A 144 10.30 -7.20 12.27
CA ALA A 144 9.73 -7.94 11.14
C ALA A 144 10.71 -8.12 9.96
N LEU A 145 11.66 -7.21 9.78
CA LEU A 145 12.70 -7.35 8.76
C LEU A 145 13.86 -8.24 9.21
N ASP A 146 14.12 -8.31 10.52
CA ASP A 146 15.23 -9.10 11.08
C ASP A 146 15.01 -10.61 10.97
N VAL A 147 13.75 -11.07 10.86
CA VAL A 147 13.43 -12.49 10.59
C VAL A 147 13.75 -12.91 9.14
N LEU A 148 14.05 -11.95 8.26
CA LEU A 148 14.32 -12.21 6.86
C LEU A 148 15.80 -12.53 6.62
N PRO A 149 16.13 -13.53 5.78
CA PRO A 149 17.45 -13.67 5.19
C PRO A 149 17.86 -12.37 4.47
N GLU A 150 19.14 -12.04 4.49
CA GLU A 150 19.68 -10.79 3.95
C GLU A 150 19.20 -10.49 2.52
N GLU A 151 19.21 -11.51 1.65
CA GLU A 151 18.77 -11.37 0.26
C GLU A 151 17.30 -10.97 0.11
N GLN A 152 16.44 -11.46 1.02
CA GLN A 152 15.02 -11.13 1.04
C GLN A 152 14.81 -9.74 1.66
N ARG A 153 15.55 -9.42 2.72
CA ARG A 153 15.52 -8.11 3.37
C ARG A 153 15.93 -7.01 2.40
N LEU A 154 17.02 -7.20 1.64
CA LEU A 154 17.45 -6.25 0.61
C LEU A 154 16.38 -6.05 -0.48
N ALA A 155 15.73 -7.12 -0.94
CA ALA A 155 14.66 -7.03 -1.92
C ALA A 155 13.47 -6.21 -1.39
N VAL A 156 13.08 -6.43 -0.12
CA VAL A 156 12.02 -5.65 0.54
C VAL A 156 12.43 -4.19 0.71
N GLN A 157 13.65 -3.91 1.16
CA GLN A 157 14.14 -2.56 1.33
C GLN A 157 14.12 -1.77 0.02
N LEU A 158 14.59 -2.36 -1.07
CA LEU A 158 14.61 -1.72 -2.37
C LEU A 158 13.20 -1.53 -2.95
N ALA A 159 12.33 -2.51 -2.83
CA ALA A 159 10.98 -2.44 -3.40
C ALA A 159 10.04 -1.59 -2.53
N TYR A 160 10.00 -1.87 -1.23
CA TYR A 160 9.04 -1.25 -0.30
C TYR A 160 9.49 0.16 0.12
N PHE A 161 10.67 0.28 0.71
CA PHE A 161 11.19 1.58 1.16
C PHE A 161 11.88 2.37 0.03
N GLY A 162 12.47 1.65 -0.94
CA GLY A 162 13.10 2.23 -2.12
C GLY A 162 12.11 2.62 -3.23
N GLY A 163 10.83 2.19 -3.18
CA GLY A 163 9.82 2.44 -4.22
C GLY A 163 10.21 1.87 -5.59
N ARG A 164 11.12 0.88 -5.64
CA ARG A 164 11.61 0.31 -6.90
C ARG A 164 10.66 -0.76 -7.42
N THR A 165 10.51 -0.83 -8.74
CA THR A 165 9.83 -1.95 -9.38
C THR A 165 10.66 -3.21 -9.26
N TYR A 166 10.05 -4.41 -9.38
CA TYR A 166 10.79 -5.67 -9.36
C TYR A 166 11.90 -5.74 -10.41
N ARG A 167 11.71 -5.13 -11.55
CA ARG A 167 12.73 -4.98 -12.60
C ARG A 167 13.91 -4.14 -12.09
N GLN A 168 13.66 -2.98 -11.49
CA GLN A 168 14.70 -2.13 -10.92
C GLN A 168 15.41 -2.77 -9.72
N VAL A 169 14.67 -3.56 -8.90
CA VAL A 169 15.28 -4.39 -7.84
C VAL A 169 16.20 -5.42 -8.44
N ALA A 170 15.77 -6.13 -9.48
CA ALA A 170 16.55 -7.13 -10.19
C ALA A 170 17.82 -6.52 -10.79
N GLU A 171 17.71 -5.40 -11.48
CA GLU A 171 18.84 -4.64 -12.04
C GLU A 171 19.84 -4.20 -10.95
N THR A 172 19.33 -3.72 -9.79
CA THR A 172 20.17 -3.27 -8.68
C THR A 172 20.92 -4.41 -8.01
N LEU A 173 20.27 -5.57 -7.85
CA LEU A 173 20.84 -6.74 -7.17
C LEU A 173 21.59 -7.67 -8.13
N GLY A 174 21.62 -7.38 -9.43
CA GLY A 174 22.25 -8.22 -10.44
C GLY A 174 21.61 -9.61 -10.57
N ILE A 175 20.30 -9.74 -10.39
CA ILE A 175 19.55 -11.00 -10.41
C ILE A 175 18.43 -10.98 -11.46
N PRO A 176 17.94 -12.14 -11.93
CA PRO A 176 16.76 -12.20 -12.80
C PRO A 176 15.51 -11.59 -12.12
N GLU A 177 14.64 -10.94 -12.89
CA GLU A 177 13.39 -10.35 -12.37
C GLU A 177 12.49 -11.39 -11.68
N GLY A 178 12.45 -12.63 -12.20
CA GLY A 178 11.74 -13.74 -11.56
C GLY A 178 12.28 -14.07 -10.17
N THR A 179 13.60 -13.95 -9.97
CA THR A 179 14.25 -14.14 -8.66
C THR A 179 13.90 -13.01 -7.71
N ALA A 180 13.90 -11.76 -8.16
CA ALA A 180 13.45 -10.62 -7.34
C ALA A 180 12.00 -10.79 -6.88
N LYS A 181 11.09 -11.20 -7.79
CA LYS A 181 9.69 -11.50 -7.46
C LYS A 181 9.55 -12.64 -6.44
N SER A 182 10.30 -13.72 -6.59
CA SER A 182 10.25 -14.85 -5.67
C SER A 182 10.81 -14.51 -4.29
N ARG A 183 11.92 -13.75 -4.22
CA ARG A 183 12.48 -13.24 -2.95
C ARG A 183 11.47 -12.37 -2.22
N MET A 184 10.81 -11.45 -2.92
CA MET A 184 9.78 -10.60 -2.35
C MET A 184 8.58 -11.42 -1.82
N ARG A 185 8.09 -12.39 -2.61
CA ARG A 185 6.96 -13.23 -2.18
C ARG A 185 7.29 -14.06 -0.94
N LEU A 186 8.49 -14.62 -0.87
CA LEU A 186 8.96 -15.39 0.29
C LEU A 186 9.15 -14.49 1.51
N ALA A 187 9.69 -13.29 1.32
CA ALA A 187 9.83 -12.31 2.39
C ALA A 187 8.48 -11.92 3.00
N LEU A 188 7.50 -11.56 2.16
CA LEU A 188 6.16 -11.18 2.64
C LEU A 188 5.46 -12.32 3.38
N ARG A 189 5.64 -13.57 2.94
CA ARG A 189 5.11 -14.75 3.64
C ARG A 189 5.74 -14.89 5.02
N ARG A 190 7.08 -14.82 5.13
CA ARG A 190 7.78 -14.92 6.43
C ARG A 190 7.40 -13.80 7.39
N ILE A 191 7.22 -12.58 6.89
CA ILE A 191 6.73 -11.47 7.72
C ILE A 191 5.31 -11.77 8.22
N ALA A 192 4.41 -12.26 7.37
CA ALA A 192 3.07 -12.63 7.76
C ALA A 192 3.08 -13.72 8.85
N ASP A 193 3.85 -14.82 8.62
CA ASP A 193 3.99 -15.92 9.57
C ASP A 193 4.55 -15.42 10.93
N ALA A 194 5.52 -14.51 10.93
CA ALA A 194 6.09 -13.94 12.15
C ALA A 194 5.08 -13.07 12.91
N LEU A 195 4.30 -12.26 12.20
CA LEU A 195 3.27 -11.40 12.80
C LEU A 195 2.09 -12.20 13.36
N GLU A 196 1.70 -13.31 12.72
CA GLU A 196 0.70 -14.24 13.23
C GLU A 196 1.20 -14.95 14.51
N ALA A 197 2.48 -15.31 14.57
CA ALA A 197 3.09 -15.95 15.75
C ALA A 197 3.14 -15.02 16.98
N GLU A 198 3.20 -13.70 16.77
CA GLU A 198 3.19 -12.66 17.82
C GLU A 198 1.75 -12.35 18.33
N GLY A 199 0.71 -13.05 17.84
CA GLY A 199 -0.67 -12.91 18.33
C GLY A 199 -1.37 -11.62 17.90
N GLY A 200 -0.97 -11.03 16.81
CA GLY A 200 -1.59 -9.81 16.29
C GLY A 200 -2.88 -10.07 15.53
N GLU A 201 -4.04 -9.76 16.12
CA GLU A 201 -5.26 -9.50 15.36
C GLU A 201 -5.08 -8.18 14.59
N TRP A 202 -5.20 -8.22 13.25
CA TRP A 202 -5.11 -7.07 12.33
C TRP A 202 -6.45 -6.66 11.77
#